data_29646d8c06e1c3125e9f07bacfee9f04
#
_entry.id   29646d8c06e1c3125e9f07bacfee9f04
#
_cell.length_a   1.000
_cell.length_b   1.000
_cell.length_c   1.000
_cell.angle_alpha   90.00
_cell.angle_beta   90.00
_cell.angle_gamma   90.00
#
_symmetry.space_group_name_H-M   'P 1'
#
loop_
_entity.id
_entity.type
_entity.pdbx_description
1 polymer ?
#
loop_
_entity_poly.entity_id
_entity_poly.type
_entity_poly.pdbx_seq_one_letter_code
_entity_poly.pdbx_strand_id
1 'polypeptide(L)' 'MNHYFKDVQTLKSVDVYRVLVLFDVKSHPIGHAIKKLLCAGKRGAKDYRQDLIEAKASIERELAMMDEEEPHDVR' A
#
# COMPACT_ATOMS: atom_id res chain seq x y z
N MET A 1 17.68 2.76 -15.16
CA MET A 1 16.28 3.16 -15.19
C MET A 1 15.75 3.30 -13.77
N ASN A 2 15.07 4.38 -13.53
CA ASN A 2 14.62 4.68 -12.18
C ASN A 2 13.26 4.05 -11.91
N HIS A 3 13.15 3.23 -10.90
CA HIS A 3 11.90 2.55 -10.58
C HIS A 3 10.86 3.47 -9.95
N TYR A 4 11.20 4.73 -9.72
CA TYR A 4 10.23 5.71 -9.24
C TYR A 4 9.42 6.34 -10.37
N PHE A 5 9.81 6.13 -11.62
CA PHE A 5 9.13 6.73 -12.77
C PHE A 5 8.43 5.65 -13.58
N LYS A 6 7.17 5.90 -13.91
CA LYS A 6 6.38 4.98 -14.72
C LYS A 6 5.81 5.71 -15.91
N ASP A 7 5.89 5.08 -17.07
CA ASP A 7 5.34 5.63 -18.30
C ASP A 7 3.84 5.42 -18.33
N VAL A 8 3.09 6.52 -18.43
CA VAL A 8 1.63 6.47 -18.44
C VAL A 8 1.06 7.19 -19.65
N GLN A 9 1.85 7.36 -20.70
CA GLN A 9 1.43 8.15 -21.87
C GLN A 9 0.16 7.63 -22.52
N THR A 10 -0.07 6.33 -22.48
CA THR A 10 -1.24 5.73 -23.13
C THR A 10 -2.47 5.73 -22.24
N LEU A 11 -2.37 6.23 -21.03
CA LEU A 11 -3.48 6.19 -20.08
C LEU A 11 -4.17 7.53 -20.02
N LYS A 12 -5.51 7.53 -20.11
CA LYS A 12 -6.28 8.76 -19.95
C LYS A 12 -6.38 9.20 -18.51
N SER A 13 -6.38 8.25 -17.61
CA SER A 13 -6.45 8.52 -16.18
C SER A 13 -5.79 7.39 -15.44
N VAL A 14 -5.47 7.64 -14.19
CA VAL A 14 -4.83 6.65 -13.33
C VAL A 14 -5.56 6.63 -12.00
N ASP A 15 -6.06 5.47 -11.63
CA ASP A 15 -6.64 5.29 -10.31
C ASP A 15 -5.66 4.56 -9.40
N VAL A 16 -6.05 4.35 -8.16
CA VAL A 16 -5.18 3.70 -7.18
C VAL A 16 -4.78 2.30 -7.64
N TYR A 17 -5.72 1.57 -8.24
CA TYR A 17 -5.42 0.21 -8.69
C TYR A 17 -4.35 0.22 -9.78
N ARG A 18 -4.43 1.16 -10.71
CA ARG A 18 -3.41 1.26 -11.74
C ARG A 18 -2.04 1.61 -11.13
N VAL A 19 -2.04 2.48 -10.13
CA VAL A 19 -0.78 2.82 -9.45
C VAL A 19 -0.15 1.57 -8.86
N LEU A 20 -0.94 0.72 -8.21
CA LEU A 20 -0.42 -0.51 -7.63
C LEU A 20 0.19 -1.42 -8.70
N VAL A 21 -0.46 -1.51 -9.85
CA VAL A 21 0.04 -2.33 -10.95
C VAL A 21 1.33 -1.74 -11.52
N LEU A 22 1.36 -0.42 -11.72
CA LEU A 22 2.54 0.24 -12.28
C LEU A 22 3.77 0.06 -11.41
N PHE A 23 3.58 0.07 -10.10
CA PHE A 23 4.69 -0.09 -9.16
C PHE A 23 4.87 -1.53 -8.69
N ASP A 24 4.12 -2.46 -9.29
CA ASP A 24 4.29 -3.89 -9.03
C ASP A 24 4.10 -4.25 -7.57
N VAL A 25 3.11 -3.64 -6.95
CA VAL A 25 2.77 -3.92 -5.56
C VAL A 25 1.94 -5.19 -5.51
N LYS A 26 2.47 -6.23 -4.89
CA LYS A 26 1.83 -7.54 -4.88
C LYS A 26 1.21 -7.91 -3.54
N SER A 27 1.66 -7.27 -2.49
CA SER A 27 1.13 -7.55 -1.15
C SER A 27 -0.25 -6.92 -0.99
N HIS A 28 -1.22 -7.72 -0.55
CA HIS A 28 -2.56 -7.20 -0.29
C HIS A 28 -2.57 -6.17 0.83
N PRO A 29 -1.94 -6.43 1.99
CA PRO A 29 -1.91 -5.41 3.04
C PRO A 29 -1.20 -4.13 2.62
N ILE A 30 -0.10 -4.24 1.86
CA ILE A 30 0.61 -3.04 1.41
C ILE A 30 -0.24 -2.28 0.40
N GLY A 31 -0.92 -2.97 -0.51
CA GLY A 31 -1.85 -2.31 -1.43
C GLY A 31 -2.93 -1.55 -0.69
N HIS A 32 -3.49 -2.15 0.37
CA HIS A 32 -4.49 -1.50 1.18
C HIS A 32 -3.93 -0.27 1.89
N ALA A 33 -2.72 -0.38 2.43
CA ALA A 33 -2.08 0.75 3.09
C ALA A 33 -1.86 1.91 2.11
N ILE A 34 -1.38 1.61 0.91
CA ILE A 34 -1.16 2.63 -0.10
C ILE A 34 -2.47 3.34 -0.45
N LYS A 35 -3.54 2.56 -0.65
CA LYS A 35 -4.84 3.14 -0.94
C LYS A 35 -5.29 4.08 0.18
N LYS A 36 -5.14 3.65 1.43
CA LYS A 36 -5.51 4.48 2.57
C LYS A 36 -4.69 5.75 2.64
N LEU A 37 -3.40 5.67 2.35
CA LEU A 37 -2.52 6.83 2.41
C LEU A 37 -2.79 7.81 1.27
N LEU A 38 -2.99 7.30 0.06
CA LEU A 38 -3.25 8.17 -1.08
C LEU A 38 -4.58 8.89 -0.95
N CYS A 39 -5.56 8.25 -0.36
CA CYS A 39 -6.91 8.81 -0.25
C CYS A 39 -7.25 9.23 1.18
N ALA A 40 -6.24 9.43 2.02
CA ALA A 40 -6.47 9.73 3.43
C ALA A 40 -7.29 11.01 3.58
N GLY A 41 -8.36 10.92 4.34
CA GLY A 41 -9.18 12.08 4.65
C GLY A 41 -10.10 12.56 3.55
N LYS A 42 -10.20 11.82 2.44
CA LYS A 42 -11.06 12.25 1.33
C LYS A 42 -12.54 12.28 1.70
N ARG A 43 -12.93 11.52 2.72
CA ARG A 43 -14.32 11.50 3.19
C ARG A 43 -14.59 12.53 4.28
N GLY A 44 -13.54 13.19 4.78
CA GLY A 44 -13.68 14.20 5.81
C GLY A 44 -12.49 14.18 6.77
N ALA A 45 -12.36 15.27 7.54
CA ALA A 45 -11.20 15.46 8.41
C ALA A 45 -11.06 14.37 9.48
N LYS A 46 -12.18 13.92 10.06
CA LYS A 46 -12.11 12.91 11.11
C LYS A 46 -11.68 11.56 10.55
N ASP A 47 -11.88 11.34 9.26
CA ASP A 47 -11.50 10.10 8.64
C ASP A 47 -10.01 10.05 8.30
N TYR A 48 -9.34 11.17 8.27
CA TYR A 48 -7.92 11.22 7.99
C TYR A 48 -7.14 10.38 9.00
N ARG A 49 -7.38 10.63 10.28
CA ARG A 49 -6.69 9.88 11.33
C ARG A 49 -7.02 8.40 11.25
N GLN A 50 -8.29 8.08 11.02
CA GLN A 50 -8.71 6.68 10.93
C GLN A 50 -8.03 5.99 9.75
N ASP A 51 -7.92 6.68 8.61
CA ASP A 51 -7.24 6.11 7.46
C ASP A 51 -5.77 5.84 7.76
N LEU A 52 -5.09 6.72 8.50
CA LEU A 52 -3.71 6.49 8.89
C LEU A 52 -3.58 5.29 9.83
N ILE A 53 -4.50 5.17 10.77
CA ILE A 53 -4.49 4.03 11.69
C ILE A 53 -4.68 2.72 10.93
N GLU A 54 -5.57 2.72 9.95
CA GLU A 54 -5.82 1.52 9.16
C GLU A 54 -4.64 1.18 8.26
N ALA A 55 -3.97 2.20 7.71
CA ALA A 55 -2.76 1.96 6.94
C ALA A 55 -1.68 1.35 7.81
N LYS A 56 -1.51 1.87 9.02
CA LYS A 56 -0.54 1.34 9.96
C LYS A 56 -0.83 -0.12 10.28
N ALA A 57 -2.11 -0.44 10.54
CA ALA A 57 -2.49 -1.81 10.86
C ALA A 57 -2.19 -2.76 9.70
N SER A 58 -2.39 -2.30 8.46
CA SER A 58 -2.08 -3.13 7.30
C SER A 58 -0.59 -3.39 7.17
N ILE A 59 0.23 -2.37 7.43
CA ILE A 59 1.68 -2.53 7.40
C ILE A 59 2.11 -3.50 8.49
N GLU A 60 1.54 -3.37 9.68
CA GLU A 60 1.86 -4.27 10.78
C GLU A 60 1.48 -5.71 10.43
N ARG A 61 0.37 -5.89 9.73
CA ARG A 61 -0.05 -7.23 9.32
C ARG A 61 0.94 -7.83 8.32
N GLU A 62 1.42 -7.01 7.39
CA GLU A 62 2.42 -7.51 6.44
C GLU A 62 3.67 -7.97 7.16
N LEU A 63 4.15 -7.17 8.11
CA LEU A 63 5.34 -7.54 8.86
C LEU A 63 5.11 -8.81 9.66
N ALA A 64 3.93 -8.97 10.25
CA ALA A 64 3.60 -10.18 11.00
C ALA A 64 3.60 -11.41 10.11
N MET A 65 3.07 -11.29 8.89
CA MET A 65 3.06 -12.42 7.97
C MET A 65 4.47 -12.79 7.52
N MET A 66 5.34 -11.80 7.35
CA MET A 66 6.73 -12.07 7.02
C MET A 66 7.39 -12.86 8.14
N ASP A 67 7.09 -12.51 9.39
CA ASP A 67 7.61 -13.25 10.53
C ASP A 67 7.08 -14.69 10.56
N GLU A 68 5.80 -14.86 10.19
CA GLU A 68 5.20 -16.18 10.15
C GLU A 68 5.84 -17.09 9.11
N GLU A 69 6.23 -16.49 7.99
CA GLU A 69 6.76 -17.26 6.86
C GLU A 69 8.25 -17.54 6.96
N GLU A 70 8.96 -16.75 7.73
CA GLU A 70 10.38 -16.97 7.88
C GLU A 70 10.64 -18.23 8.65
N PRO A 71 11.65 -19.02 8.23
CA PRO A 71 12.06 -20.13 9.06
C PRO A 71 12.54 -19.56 10.38
N HIS A 72 11.87 -19.94 11.43
CA HIS A 72 12.28 -19.48 12.75
C HIS A 72 13.43 -20.35 13.19
N ASP A 73 14.60 -19.81 13.04
CA ASP A 73 15.74 -20.50 13.55
C ASP A 73 15.55 -20.72 15.02
N VAL A 74 15.87 -21.86 15.40
CA VAL A 74 15.89 -22.15 16.80
C VAL A 74 17.05 -21.38 17.40
N ARG A 75 16.76 -20.55 18.29
CA ARG A 75 17.80 -19.78 18.93
C ARG A 75 18.15 -20.34 20.26
#